data_acee63e6a504e3e4f5989cfeba740cbb
#
_entry.id   acee63e6a504e3e4f5989cfeba740cbb
#
_cell.length_a   1.000
_cell.length_b   1.000
_cell.length_c   1.000
_cell.angle_alpha   90.00
_cell.angle_beta   90.00
_cell.angle_gamma   90.00
#
_symmetry.space_group_name_H-M   'P 1'
#
loop_
_entity.id
_entity.type
_entity.pdbx_description
1 polymer ?
#
loop_
_entity_poly.entity_id
_entity_poly.type
_entity_poly.pdbx_seq_one_letter_code
_entity_poly.pdbx_strand_id
1 'polypeptide(L)'
;MSDTDIKTIHTSASSNQYADHVFEPHDHAACVSQTVAAAEAKCTHDRARLTETRRKVLDFLLEEHRPLGAYAILDKLGDGGQRAQPPVAYRALDFLIENGLAHRIESLNAYVACRNPSQCAAPTFLICQHCNLVAESFAEQHP
;
A
#
# COMPACT_ATOMS: atom_id res chain seq x y z
N MET A 1 -22.55 -25.34 -28.11
CA MET A 1 -23.46 -24.40 -28.68
C MET A 1 -23.67 -23.25 -27.71
N SER A 2 -23.57 -22.03 -28.10
CA SER A 2 -23.87 -20.86 -27.29
C SER A 2 -22.94 -20.54 -26.10
N ASP A 3 -21.68 -20.82 -26.22
CA ASP A 3 -20.71 -20.44 -25.17
C ASP A 3 -20.19 -19.02 -25.32
N THR A 4 -20.84 -18.23 -26.13
CA THR A 4 -20.37 -16.91 -26.52
C THR A 4 -20.76 -15.82 -25.55
N ASP A 5 -21.57 -16.09 -24.57
CA ASP A 5 -22.15 -15.04 -23.72
C ASP A 5 -21.24 -14.53 -22.62
N ILE A 6 -20.14 -15.23 -22.38
CA ILE A 6 -19.18 -14.86 -21.33
C ILE A 6 -18.34 -13.63 -21.73
N LYS A 7 -18.29 -13.32 -23.02
CA LYS A 7 -17.43 -12.24 -23.53
C LYS A 7 -18.00 -10.84 -23.35
N THR A 8 -19.24 -10.72 -23.03
CA THR A 8 -19.92 -9.41 -23.01
C THR A 8 -19.85 -8.70 -21.67
N ILE A 9 -19.30 -9.35 -20.67
CA ILE A 9 -19.28 -8.82 -19.30
C ILE A 9 -18.13 -7.84 -19.06
N HIS A 10 -17.24 -7.67 -20.02
CA HIS A 10 -15.98 -6.95 -19.82
C HIS A 10 -16.03 -5.44 -20.02
N THR A 11 -17.13 -4.90 -20.41
CA THR A 11 -17.17 -3.50 -20.84
C THR A 11 -17.35 -2.49 -19.75
N SER A 12 -17.65 -2.90 -18.54
CA SER A 12 -17.92 -1.98 -17.44
C SER A 12 -16.82 -1.92 -16.37
N ALA A 13 -15.73 -2.60 -16.60
CA ALA A 13 -14.70 -2.80 -15.59
C ALA A 13 -13.64 -1.69 -15.53
N SER A 14 -13.96 -0.51 -15.97
CA SER A 14 -12.98 0.59 -16.03
C SER A 14 -12.57 1.15 -14.65
N SER A 15 -13.23 0.77 -13.59
CA SER A 15 -13.08 1.46 -12.31
C SER A 15 -12.19 0.77 -11.29
N ASN A 16 -11.71 -0.43 -11.54
CA ASN A 16 -10.97 -1.18 -10.51
C ASN A 16 -9.64 -1.74 -11.00
N GLN A 17 -8.96 -1.02 -11.87
CA GLN A 17 -7.68 -1.46 -12.42
C GLN A 17 -6.59 -1.67 -11.36
N TYR A 18 -6.70 -1.03 -10.22
CA TYR A 18 -5.69 -1.14 -9.17
C TYR A 18 -5.82 -2.43 -8.35
N ALA A 19 -7.02 -2.92 -8.11
CA ALA A 19 -7.22 -4.15 -7.35
C ALA A 19 -6.77 -5.39 -8.15
N ASP A 20 -6.98 -5.37 -9.45
CA ASP A 20 -6.67 -6.51 -10.30
C ASP A 20 -5.16 -6.74 -10.44
N HIS A 21 -4.37 -5.68 -10.40
CA HIS A 21 -2.92 -5.78 -10.57
C HIS A 21 -2.17 -6.41 -9.40
N VAL A 22 -2.74 -6.41 -8.21
CA VAL A 22 -2.08 -6.97 -7.03
C VAL A 22 -2.03 -8.49 -7.08
N PHE A 23 -3.06 -9.11 -7.63
CA PHE A 23 -3.18 -10.56 -7.67
C PHE A 23 -2.66 -11.17 -8.98
N GLU A 24 -2.32 -10.33 -9.95
CA GLU A 24 -1.75 -10.76 -11.23
C GLU A 24 -0.24 -10.54 -11.26
N PRO A 25 0.51 -11.36 -12.04
CA PRO A 25 1.91 -11.09 -12.28
C PRO A 25 2.09 -9.72 -12.94
N HIS A 26 2.87 -8.85 -12.34
CA HIS A 26 3.17 -7.53 -12.87
C HIS A 26 4.60 -7.12 -12.54
N ASP A 27 5.10 -6.07 -13.16
CA ASP A 27 6.41 -5.52 -12.84
C ASP A 27 6.34 -4.80 -11.48
N HIS A 28 6.71 -5.51 -10.44
CA HIS A 28 6.69 -4.99 -9.08
C HIS A 28 7.66 -3.83 -8.89
N ALA A 29 8.80 -3.83 -9.55
CA ALA A 29 9.78 -2.75 -9.47
C ALA A 29 9.20 -1.43 -10.02
N ALA A 30 8.50 -1.50 -11.14
CA ALA A 30 7.81 -0.32 -11.70
C ALA A 30 6.69 0.16 -10.78
N CYS A 31 5.94 -0.76 -10.19
CA CYS A 31 4.87 -0.45 -9.23
C CYS A 31 5.43 0.30 -8.01
N VAL A 32 6.53 -0.18 -7.43
CA VAL A 32 7.20 0.45 -6.29
C VAL A 32 7.71 1.85 -6.67
N SER A 33 8.40 1.98 -7.78
CA SER A 33 8.95 3.26 -8.25
C SER A 33 7.86 4.32 -8.44
N GLN A 34 6.74 3.96 -9.02
CA GLN A 34 5.62 4.86 -9.22
C GLN A 34 4.99 5.31 -7.90
N THR A 35 4.85 4.40 -6.97
CA THR A 35 4.27 4.72 -5.66
C THR A 35 5.20 5.61 -4.84
N VAL A 36 6.51 5.34 -4.85
CA VAL A 36 7.51 6.18 -4.18
C VAL A 36 7.54 7.58 -4.78
N ALA A 37 7.54 7.69 -6.10
CA ALA A 37 7.50 8.99 -6.78
C ALA A 37 6.24 9.79 -6.41
N ALA A 38 5.09 9.14 -6.37
CA ALA A 38 3.84 9.78 -5.96
C ALA A 38 3.88 10.23 -4.49
N ALA A 39 4.47 9.44 -3.61
CA ALA A 39 4.66 9.78 -2.20
C ALA A 39 5.59 10.98 -2.02
N GLU A 40 6.69 11.02 -2.73
CA GLU A 40 7.64 12.15 -2.70
C GLU A 40 6.99 13.43 -3.22
N ALA A 41 6.25 13.35 -4.32
CA ALA A 41 5.53 14.49 -4.87
C ALA A 41 4.48 15.02 -3.90
N LYS A 42 3.74 14.14 -3.25
CA LYS A 42 2.74 14.53 -2.25
C LYS A 42 3.38 15.21 -1.05
N CYS A 43 4.45 14.66 -0.50
CA CYS A 43 5.17 15.26 0.61
C CYS A 43 5.72 16.64 0.25
N THR A 44 6.25 16.82 -0.94
CA THR A 44 6.73 18.10 -1.42
C THR A 44 5.60 19.11 -1.53
N HIS A 45 4.46 18.71 -2.08
CA HIS A 45 3.27 19.56 -2.20
C HIS A 45 2.74 19.99 -0.83
N ASP A 46 2.65 19.07 0.10
CA ASP A 46 2.10 19.31 1.45
C ASP A 46 3.13 19.89 2.42
N ARG A 47 4.35 20.16 1.93
CA ARG A 47 5.49 20.64 2.74
C ARG A 47 5.84 19.71 3.91
N ALA A 48 5.54 18.43 3.77
CA ALA A 48 5.89 17.39 4.70
C ALA A 48 7.29 16.84 4.37
N ARG A 49 8.06 16.48 5.40
CA ARG A 49 9.40 15.98 5.19
C ARG A 49 9.43 14.46 5.22
N LEU A 50 9.69 13.86 4.08
CA LEU A 50 9.94 12.42 3.98
C LEU A 50 11.41 12.14 4.35
N THR A 51 11.67 11.92 5.64
CA THR A 51 13.02 11.62 6.14
C THR A 51 13.47 10.24 5.65
N GLU A 52 14.78 9.98 5.74
CA GLU A 52 15.34 8.68 5.36
C GLU A 52 14.64 7.51 6.06
N THR A 53 14.42 7.62 7.37
CA THR A 53 13.73 6.57 8.14
C THR A 53 12.30 6.36 7.66
N ARG A 54 11.55 7.42 7.42
CA ARG A 54 10.19 7.36 6.90
C ARG A 54 10.14 6.72 5.52
N ARG A 55 11.10 7.07 4.67
CA ARG A 55 11.25 6.46 3.34
C ARG A 55 11.55 4.97 3.44
N LYS A 56 12.49 4.57 4.30
CA LYS A 56 12.81 3.15 4.52
C LYS A 56 11.58 2.36 4.97
N VAL A 57 10.79 2.89 5.90
CA VAL A 57 9.55 2.23 6.33
C VAL A 57 8.57 2.11 5.17
N LEU A 58 8.41 3.14 4.36
CA LEU A 58 7.57 3.09 3.17
C LEU A 58 8.06 2.02 2.18
N ASP A 59 9.37 1.96 1.93
CA ASP A 59 9.98 0.95 1.05
C ASP A 59 9.70 -0.46 1.55
N PHE A 60 9.80 -0.71 2.84
CA PHE A 60 9.48 -2.02 3.43
C PHE A 60 8.02 -2.40 3.21
N LEU A 61 7.10 -1.45 3.33
CA LEU A 61 5.69 -1.69 3.06
C LEU A 61 5.41 -1.98 1.57
N LEU A 62 6.27 -1.48 0.69
CA LEU A 62 6.14 -1.66 -0.76
C LEU A 62 6.83 -2.92 -1.28
N GLU A 63 7.75 -3.53 -0.53
CA GLU A 63 8.49 -4.72 -0.95
C GLU A 63 7.56 -5.87 -1.33
N GLU A 64 6.50 -6.05 -0.56
CA GLU A 64 5.51 -7.09 -0.81
C GLU A 64 4.10 -6.49 -0.74
N HIS A 65 3.14 -7.15 -1.40
CA HIS A 65 1.73 -6.79 -1.30
C HIS A 65 1.07 -7.39 -0.05
N ARG A 66 1.85 -7.63 0.98
CA ARG A 66 1.40 -8.18 2.26
C ARG A 66 1.52 -7.15 3.35
N PRO A 67 0.59 -7.13 4.29
CA PRO A 67 0.71 -6.24 5.43
C PRO A 67 1.88 -6.64 6.32
N LEU A 68 2.57 -5.65 6.87
CA LEU A 68 3.65 -5.83 7.84
C LEU A 68 3.23 -5.35 9.21
N GLY A 69 3.46 -6.17 10.23
CA GLY A 69 3.31 -5.78 11.63
C GLY A 69 4.46 -4.86 12.08
N ALA A 70 4.23 -4.12 13.15
CA ALA A 70 5.24 -3.19 13.68
C ALA A 70 6.56 -3.89 14.04
N TYR A 71 6.50 -5.10 14.57
CA TYR A 71 7.71 -5.87 14.92
C TYR A 71 8.56 -6.22 13.70
N ALA A 72 7.93 -6.61 12.60
CA ALA A 72 8.64 -6.88 11.35
C ALA A 72 9.34 -5.62 10.83
N ILE A 73 8.70 -4.48 10.94
CA ILE A 73 9.27 -3.20 10.55
C ILE A 73 10.46 -2.84 11.45
N LEU A 74 10.35 -3.07 12.76
CA LEU A 74 11.45 -2.84 13.70
C LEU A 74 12.66 -3.71 13.40
N ASP A 75 12.43 -4.98 13.06
CA ASP A 75 13.52 -5.88 12.69
C ASP A 75 14.21 -5.43 11.40
N LYS A 76 13.45 -4.97 10.42
CA LYS A 76 14.02 -4.46 9.16
C LYS A 76 14.75 -3.14 9.31
N LEU A 77 14.35 -2.29 10.25
CA LEU A 77 15.03 -1.03 10.54
C LEU A 77 16.34 -1.22 11.31
N GLY A 78 16.46 -2.32 12.02
CA GLY A 78 17.65 -2.62 12.79
C GLY A 78 18.86 -2.97 11.91
N ASP A 79 20.02 -2.39 12.22
CA ASP A 79 21.26 -2.70 11.55
C ASP A 79 22.15 -3.58 12.45
N GLY A 80 22.84 -4.57 11.85
CA GLY A 80 23.87 -5.32 12.53
C GLY A 80 23.40 -6.13 13.74
N GLY A 81 22.15 -6.59 13.75
CA GLY A 81 21.57 -7.36 14.84
C GLY A 81 20.97 -6.53 15.96
N GLN A 82 21.02 -5.22 15.89
CA GLN A 82 20.34 -4.34 16.84
C GLN A 82 18.96 -3.96 16.29
N ARG A 83 17.95 -4.27 17.08
CA ARG A 83 16.59 -3.89 16.75
C ARG A 83 16.41 -2.38 16.94
N ALA A 84 15.74 -1.72 16.00
CA ALA A 84 15.41 -0.30 16.13
C ALA A 84 14.50 -0.06 17.35
N GLN A 85 14.58 1.14 17.92
CA GLN A 85 13.72 1.51 19.02
C GLN A 85 12.25 1.60 18.58
N PRO A 86 11.29 1.02 19.32
CA PRO A 86 9.88 1.05 18.94
C PRO A 86 9.34 2.44 18.60
N PRO A 87 9.66 3.52 19.32
CA PRO A 87 9.17 4.86 18.98
C PRO A 87 9.58 5.33 17.59
N VAL A 88 10.73 4.90 17.09
CA VAL A 88 11.22 5.29 15.76
C VAL A 88 10.30 4.74 14.66
N ALA A 89 9.93 3.46 14.75
CA ALA A 89 9.02 2.85 13.80
C ALA A 89 7.61 3.45 13.88
N TYR A 90 7.08 3.62 15.09
CA TYR A 90 5.73 4.16 15.27
C TYR A 90 5.60 5.60 14.79
N ARG A 91 6.60 6.45 15.04
CA ARG A 91 6.60 7.83 14.52
C ARG A 91 6.64 7.86 12.98
N ALA A 92 7.42 6.98 12.38
CA ALA A 92 7.47 6.88 10.93
C ALA A 92 6.12 6.40 10.36
N LEU A 93 5.51 5.38 10.96
CA LEU A 93 4.20 4.87 10.56
C LEU A 93 3.10 5.92 10.73
N ASP A 94 3.07 6.61 11.86
CA ASP A 94 2.10 7.67 12.10
C ASP A 94 2.21 8.78 11.05
N PHE A 95 3.42 9.20 10.74
CA PHE A 95 3.65 10.17 9.68
C PHE A 95 3.11 9.68 8.32
N LEU A 96 3.40 8.44 7.97
CA LEU A 96 2.94 7.88 6.70
C LEU A 96 1.41 7.80 6.63
N ILE A 97 0.76 7.42 7.73
CA ILE A 97 -0.70 7.35 7.82
C ILE A 97 -1.31 8.75 7.75
N GLU A 98 -0.80 9.71 8.51
CA GLU A 98 -1.30 11.08 8.52
C GLU A 98 -1.20 11.76 7.16
N ASN A 99 -0.19 11.42 6.37
CA ASN A 99 0.01 11.95 5.03
C ASN A 99 -0.62 11.09 3.93
N GLY A 100 -1.40 10.07 4.28
CA GLY A 100 -2.07 9.22 3.30
C GLY A 100 -1.14 8.34 2.49
N LEU A 101 0.05 8.03 3.00
CA LEU A 101 1.05 7.19 2.34
C LEU A 101 0.98 5.73 2.78
N ALA A 102 0.33 5.46 3.90
CA ALA A 102 0.15 4.12 4.45
C ALA A 102 -1.21 4.00 5.12
N HIS A 103 -1.64 2.77 5.32
CA HIS A 103 -2.88 2.46 6.04
C HIS A 103 -2.64 1.39 7.08
N ARG A 104 -3.36 1.48 8.18
CA ARG A 104 -3.41 0.42 9.18
C ARG A 104 -4.60 -0.47 8.93
N ILE A 105 -4.37 -1.76 8.89
CA ILE A 105 -5.42 -2.78 8.81
C ILE A 105 -5.62 -3.33 10.22
N GLU A 106 -6.66 -2.89 10.90
CA GLU A 106 -6.90 -3.22 12.30
C GLU A 106 -7.14 -4.72 12.52
N SER A 107 -7.87 -5.37 11.61
CA SER A 107 -8.15 -6.80 11.71
C SER A 107 -6.88 -7.67 11.69
N LEU A 108 -5.81 -7.19 11.08
CA LEU A 108 -4.52 -7.88 10.99
C LEU A 108 -3.47 -7.29 11.92
N ASN A 109 -3.78 -6.17 12.57
CA ASN A 109 -2.82 -5.36 13.33
C ASN A 109 -1.51 -5.12 12.55
N ALA A 110 -1.65 -4.72 11.32
CA ALA A 110 -0.56 -4.58 10.36
C ALA A 110 -0.75 -3.34 9.49
N TYR A 111 0.28 -3.02 8.72
CA TYR A 111 0.34 -1.81 7.91
C TYR A 111 0.61 -2.16 6.46
N VAL A 112 0.02 -1.38 5.55
CA VAL A 112 0.25 -1.46 4.11
C VAL A 112 0.52 -0.08 3.54
N ALA A 113 1.30 0.00 2.46
CA ALA A 113 1.48 1.25 1.74
C ALA A 113 0.21 1.62 0.96
N CYS A 114 -0.09 2.92 0.91
CA CYS A 114 -1.15 3.42 0.04
C CYS A 114 -0.74 3.30 -1.42
N ARG A 115 -1.58 2.71 -2.23
CA ARG A 115 -1.32 2.50 -3.67
C ARG A 115 -1.53 3.75 -4.50
N ASN A 116 -2.32 4.67 -4.02
CA ASN A 116 -2.60 5.91 -4.73
C ASN A 116 -2.56 7.10 -3.77
N PRO A 117 -1.37 7.56 -3.37
CA PRO A 117 -1.23 8.65 -2.40
C PRO A 117 -1.86 9.96 -2.85
N SER A 118 -1.94 10.20 -4.16
CA SER A 118 -2.53 11.42 -4.70
C SER A 118 -4.04 11.48 -4.57
N GLN A 119 -4.69 10.33 -4.43
CA GLN A 119 -6.15 10.22 -4.33
C GLN A 119 -6.57 9.38 -3.12
N CYS A 120 -5.80 9.45 -2.05
CA CYS A 120 -6.07 8.68 -0.86
C CYS A 120 -7.34 9.16 -0.16
N ALA A 121 -8.42 8.46 -0.41
CA ALA A 121 -9.68 8.58 0.33
C ALA A 121 -9.84 7.32 1.20
N ALA A 122 -10.97 7.12 1.84
CA ALA A 122 -11.19 5.93 2.66
C ALA A 122 -11.14 4.64 1.82
N PRO A 123 -10.04 3.90 1.83
CA PRO A 123 -9.90 2.72 0.99
C PRO A 123 -10.66 1.53 1.58
N THR A 124 -11.11 0.65 0.70
CA THR A 124 -11.56 -0.68 1.07
C THR A 124 -10.44 -1.68 0.74
N PHE A 125 -10.16 -2.58 1.66
CA PHE A 125 -9.13 -3.58 1.47
C PHE A 125 -9.73 -4.94 1.13
N LEU A 126 -9.21 -5.54 0.07
CA LEU A 126 -9.49 -6.92 -0.29
C LEU A 126 -8.32 -7.76 0.21
N ILE A 127 -8.59 -8.66 1.14
CA ILE A 127 -7.57 -9.48 1.77
C ILE A 127 -7.75 -10.92 1.31
N CYS A 128 -6.72 -11.49 0.71
CA CYS A 128 -6.73 -12.90 0.35
C CYS A 128 -6.69 -13.76 1.63
N GLN A 129 -7.71 -14.58 1.82
CA GLN A 129 -7.80 -15.45 2.99
C GLN A 129 -6.71 -16.53 3.03
N HIS A 130 -6.08 -16.80 1.89
CA HIS A 130 -5.11 -17.88 1.79
C HIS A 130 -3.67 -17.41 2.02
N CYS A 131 -3.29 -16.26 1.45
CA CYS A 131 -1.90 -15.78 1.49
C CYS A 131 -1.74 -14.39 2.13
N ASN A 132 -2.83 -13.79 2.61
CA ASN A 132 -2.86 -12.45 3.20
C ASN A 132 -2.37 -11.33 2.27
N LEU A 133 -2.34 -11.55 0.96
CA LEU A 133 -2.14 -10.47 0.02
C LEU A 133 -3.28 -9.46 0.14
N VAL A 134 -2.93 -8.19 0.09
CA VAL A 134 -3.88 -7.10 0.25
C VAL A 134 -3.93 -6.28 -1.02
N ALA A 135 -5.12 -6.07 -1.53
CA ALA A 135 -5.40 -5.12 -2.60
C ALA A 135 -6.23 -3.97 -2.05
N GLU A 136 -5.89 -2.78 -2.45
CA GLU A 136 -6.60 -1.56 -2.10
C GLU A 136 -7.63 -1.25 -3.20
N SER A 137 -8.88 -1.11 -2.79
CA SER A 137 -9.97 -0.71 -3.68
C SER A 137 -10.53 0.61 -3.21
N PHE A 138 -10.67 1.53 -4.12
CA PHE A 138 -11.32 2.80 -3.86
C PHE A 138 -12.79 2.65 -4.25
N ALA A 139 -13.68 2.65 -3.26
CA ALA A 139 -15.10 2.71 -3.55
C ALA A 139 -15.39 4.04 -4.26
N GLU A 140 -15.85 3.95 -5.49
CA GLU A 140 -16.46 5.13 -6.11
C GLU A 140 -17.61 5.56 -5.21
N GLN A 141 -17.49 6.74 -4.68
CA GLN A 141 -18.63 7.35 -3.99
C GLN A 141 -19.70 7.58 -5.02
N HIS A 142 -20.64 6.67 -5.12
CA HIS A 142 -21.86 6.96 -5.83
C HIS A 142 -22.62 8.04 -5.06
N PRO A 143 -22.95 9.12 -5.72
CA PRO A 143 -23.76 10.16 -5.09
C PRO A 143 -25.12 9.64 -4.66
#